data_af7f95f30aa28ccf5b836b58b8cc1600
#
_entry.id   af7f95f30aa28ccf5b836b58b8cc1600
#
_cell.length_a   1.000
_cell.length_b   1.000
_cell.length_c   1.000
_cell.angle_alpha   90.00
_cell.angle_beta   90.00
_cell.angle_gamma   90.00
#
_symmetry.space_group_name_H-M   'P 1'
#
loop_
_entity.id
_entity.type
_entity.pdbx_description
1 polymer ?
#
loop_
_entity_poly.entity_id
_entity_poly.type
_entity_poly.pdbx_seq_one_letter_code
_entity_poly.pdbx_strand_id
1 'polypeptide(L)'
;MKNLAIFASGSGSNAENIIRYFAQKPEICIKRVYCNVPDAYVLERAKKYNVPTLVFNRPELHNPEKILHQLQEEKTDFIVLAGFLWLMPPCITSAYTQRIINIHPALLPAYGGKGMFGHHVHEAVIAAGEKESGITIHYVNDHYDEGAPIFQAK
;
A
#
# COMPACT_ATOMS: atom_id res chain seq x y z
N MET A 1 15.85 -6.58 13.25
CA MET A 1 14.54 -5.92 13.12
C MET A 1 14.38 -5.33 11.73
N LYS A 2 13.25 -5.54 11.10
CA LYS A 2 12.91 -4.93 9.80
C LYS A 2 11.93 -3.78 9.99
N ASN A 3 12.14 -2.70 9.26
CA ASN A 3 11.31 -1.50 9.33
C ASN A 3 10.35 -1.47 8.15
N LEU A 4 9.07 -1.31 8.46
CA LEU A 4 7.98 -1.33 7.47
C LEU A 4 7.32 0.04 7.40
N ALA A 5 7.08 0.53 6.19
CA ALA A 5 6.25 1.70 5.93
C ALA A 5 4.94 1.27 5.28
N ILE A 6 3.84 1.91 5.65
CA ILE A 6 2.53 1.65 5.06
C ILE A 6 2.07 2.89 4.32
N PHE A 7 1.63 2.73 3.07
CA PHE A 7 0.99 3.81 2.29
C PHE A 7 -0.48 3.50 2.16
N ALA A 8 -1.32 4.49 2.43
CA ALA A 8 -2.78 4.33 2.40
C ALA A 8 -3.45 5.64 1.99
N SER A 9 -4.64 5.55 1.38
CA SER A 9 -5.39 6.73 0.92
C SER A 9 -6.76 6.87 1.57
N GLY A 10 -7.28 5.85 2.25
CA GLY A 10 -8.67 5.81 2.68
C GLY A 10 -8.88 5.41 4.12
N SER A 11 -9.80 4.48 4.34
CA SER A 11 -10.23 4.09 5.70
C SER A 11 -9.15 3.41 6.52
N GLY A 12 -8.24 2.70 5.87
CA GLY A 12 -7.10 2.07 6.55
C GLY A 12 -7.39 0.79 7.30
N SER A 13 -8.44 0.06 6.93
CA SER A 13 -8.76 -1.21 7.59
C SER A 13 -7.62 -2.24 7.44
N ASN A 14 -7.05 -2.36 6.24
CA ASN A 14 -5.90 -3.24 6.03
C ASN A 14 -4.66 -2.73 6.75
N ALA A 15 -4.43 -1.42 6.74
CA ALA A 15 -3.31 -0.82 7.47
C ALA A 15 -3.42 -1.12 8.97
N GLU A 16 -4.60 -0.97 9.55
CA GLU A 16 -4.84 -1.28 10.97
C GLU A 16 -4.57 -2.76 11.27
N ASN A 17 -5.03 -3.66 10.40
CA ASN A 17 -4.78 -5.08 10.60
C ASN A 17 -3.30 -5.43 10.57
N ILE A 18 -2.53 -4.79 9.70
CA ILE A 18 -1.08 -4.96 9.63
C ILE A 18 -0.42 -4.45 10.92
N ILE A 19 -0.81 -3.26 11.38
CA ILE A 19 -0.29 -2.67 12.61
C ILE A 19 -0.57 -3.60 13.80
N ARG A 20 -1.80 -4.08 13.92
CA ARG A 20 -2.20 -4.98 15.02
C ARG A 20 -1.43 -6.29 14.99
N TYR A 21 -1.28 -6.86 13.80
CA TYR A 21 -0.57 -8.14 13.64
C TYR A 21 0.88 -8.04 14.11
N PHE A 22 1.57 -6.95 13.78
CA PHE A 22 2.97 -6.78 14.13
C PHE A 22 3.22 -6.08 15.47
N ALA A 23 2.17 -5.64 16.18
CA ALA A 23 2.31 -4.88 17.41
C ALA A 23 3.10 -5.63 18.49
N GLN A 24 3.01 -6.97 18.50
CA GLN A 24 3.69 -7.81 19.51
C GLN A 24 4.78 -8.68 18.88
N LYS A 25 5.22 -8.35 17.67
CA LYS A 25 6.28 -9.09 16.97
C LYS A 25 7.53 -8.21 16.90
N PRO A 26 8.55 -8.49 17.70
CA PRO A 26 9.73 -7.61 17.78
C PRO A 26 10.57 -7.57 16.50
N GLU A 27 10.42 -8.55 15.62
CA GLU A 27 11.18 -8.60 14.38
C GLU A 27 10.72 -7.60 13.32
N ILE A 28 9.51 -7.02 13.46
CA ILE A 28 8.96 -6.04 12.52
C ILE A 28 8.55 -4.77 13.27
N CYS A 29 8.99 -3.63 12.79
CA CYS A 29 8.61 -2.33 13.31
C CYS A 29 7.84 -1.55 12.23
N ILE A 30 6.62 -1.12 12.53
CA ILE A 30 5.86 -0.24 11.65
C ILE A 30 6.32 1.18 11.93
N LYS A 31 7.13 1.73 11.03
CA LYS A 31 7.77 3.02 11.23
C LYS A 31 6.83 4.22 11.04
N ARG A 32 5.98 4.16 10.03
CA ARG A 32 5.12 5.29 9.68
C ARG A 32 4.03 4.89 8.72
N VAL A 33 2.89 5.56 8.82
CA VAL A 33 1.84 5.51 7.81
C VAL A 33 1.93 6.78 6.97
N TYR A 34 2.14 6.60 5.66
CA TYR A 34 2.19 7.67 4.67
C TYR A 34 0.83 7.76 4.00
N CYS A 35 0.24 8.95 3.95
CA CYS A 35 -1.10 9.15 3.42
C CYS A 35 -1.14 10.37 2.50
N ASN A 36 -1.85 10.24 1.37
CA ASN A 36 -1.99 11.31 0.39
C ASN A 36 -3.29 12.11 0.55
N VAL A 37 -4.11 11.75 1.54
CA VAL A 37 -5.40 12.41 1.79
C VAL A 37 -5.41 12.98 3.22
N PRO A 38 -5.47 14.31 3.39
CA PRO A 38 -5.27 14.94 4.71
C PRO A 38 -6.31 14.57 5.77
N ASP A 39 -7.50 14.17 5.37
CA ASP A 39 -8.58 13.81 6.30
C ASP A 39 -8.95 12.33 6.27
N ALA A 40 -8.08 11.48 5.72
CA ALA A 40 -8.34 10.05 5.65
C ALA A 40 -8.40 9.41 7.04
N TYR A 41 -9.32 8.49 7.22
CA TYR A 41 -9.53 7.83 8.52
C TYR A 41 -8.34 6.97 8.95
N VAL A 42 -7.51 6.51 8.00
CA VAL A 42 -6.29 5.77 8.32
C VAL A 42 -5.39 6.53 9.30
N LEU A 43 -5.40 7.87 9.24
CA LEU A 43 -4.61 8.70 10.14
C LEU A 43 -5.06 8.55 11.59
N GLU A 44 -6.37 8.46 11.83
CA GLU A 44 -6.92 8.22 13.17
C GLU A 44 -6.58 6.81 13.65
N ARG A 45 -6.63 5.82 12.77
CA ARG A 45 -6.27 4.45 13.10
C ARG A 45 -4.80 4.34 13.50
N ALA A 46 -3.90 4.96 12.74
CA ALA A 46 -2.47 4.98 13.07
C ALA A 46 -2.21 5.64 14.42
N LYS A 47 -2.86 6.76 14.68
CA LYS A 47 -2.74 7.49 15.94
C LYS A 47 -3.16 6.63 17.14
N LYS A 48 -4.20 5.84 16.99
CA LYS A 48 -4.71 4.94 18.03
C LYS A 48 -3.64 3.94 18.50
N TYR A 49 -2.72 3.54 17.60
CA TYR A 49 -1.64 2.61 17.91
C TYR A 49 -0.29 3.31 18.08
N ASN A 50 -0.29 4.62 18.20
CA ASN A 50 0.92 5.43 18.35
C ASN A 50 1.91 5.27 17.19
N VAL A 51 1.41 5.02 15.98
CA VAL A 51 2.22 4.96 14.78
C VAL A 51 2.28 6.37 14.17
N PRO A 52 3.49 6.90 13.93
CA PRO A 52 3.62 8.22 13.30
C PRO A 52 2.99 8.23 11.92
N THR A 53 2.52 9.40 11.49
CA THR A 53 1.93 9.60 10.16
C THR A 53 2.65 10.70 9.42
N LEU A 54 2.51 10.71 8.09
CA LEU A 54 2.97 11.79 7.25
C LEU A 54 2.00 11.94 6.09
N VAL A 55 1.43 13.15 5.95
CA VAL A 55 0.56 13.49 4.83
C VAL A 55 1.38 14.18 3.77
N PHE A 56 1.21 13.79 2.50
CA PHE A 56 1.97 14.33 1.38
C PHE A 56 1.08 14.57 0.17
N ASN A 57 1.58 15.40 -0.77
CA ASN A 57 0.94 15.67 -2.05
C ASN A 57 1.73 14.99 -3.19
N ARG A 58 1.23 15.12 -4.44
CA ARG A 58 1.90 14.51 -5.59
C ARG A 58 3.33 15.02 -5.81
N PRO A 59 3.59 16.35 -5.81
CA PRO A 59 4.95 16.83 -5.96
C PRO A 59 5.92 16.25 -4.93
N GLU A 60 5.49 16.13 -3.68
CA GLU A 60 6.31 15.54 -2.63
C GLU A 60 6.60 14.07 -2.86
N LEU A 61 5.61 13.32 -3.35
CA LEU A 61 5.78 11.90 -3.65
C LEU A 61 6.82 11.69 -4.76
N HIS A 62 6.79 12.55 -5.79
CA HIS A 62 7.69 12.44 -6.94
C HIS A 62 9.06 13.09 -6.72
N ASN A 63 9.25 13.82 -5.64
CA ASN A 63 10.52 14.47 -5.33
C ASN A 63 11.39 13.53 -4.47
N PRO A 64 12.55 13.07 -4.99
CA PRO A 64 13.41 12.16 -4.22
C PRO A 64 13.89 12.73 -2.89
N GLU A 65 13.90 14.06 -2.74
CA GLU A 65 14.34 14.73 -1.52
C GLU A 65 13.25 14.84 -0.47
N LYS A 66 12.03 14.36 -0.76
CA LYS A 66 10.90 14.39 0.16
C LYS A 66 10.55 12.99 0.66
N ILE A 67 9.61 12.30 0.03
CA ILE A 67 9.12 11.01 0.55
C ILE A 67 10.22 9.94 0.51
N LEU A 68 10.96 9.82 -0.59
CA LEU A 68 12.05 8.85 -0.65
C LEU A 68 13.10 9.13 0.43
N HIS A 69 13.47 10.39 0.61
CA HIS A 69 14.44 10.78 1.65
C HIS A 69 13.92 10.39 3.04
N GLN A 70 12.64 10.65 3.33
CA GLN A 70 12.04 10.29 4.61
C GLN A 70 12.07 8.78 4.85
N LEU A 71 11.75 7.99 3.83
CA LEU A 71 11.84 6.53 3.90
C LEU A 71 13.26 6.07 4.24
N GLN A 72 14.25 6.68 3.61
CA GLN A 72 15.66 6.35 3.84
C GLN A 72 16.14 6.78 5.23
N GLU A 73 15.72 7.96 5.68
CA GLU A 73 16.04 8.45 7.04
C GLU A 73 15.49 7.50 8.12
N GLU A 74 14.33 6.95 7.88
CA GLU A 74 13.71 6.01 8.80
C GLU A 74 14.20 4.57 8.62
N LYS A 75 15.16 4.36 7.74
CA LYS A 75 15.76 3.05 7.45
C LYS A 75 14.70 2.01 7.10
N THR A 76 13.73 2.42 6.28
CA THR A 76 12.65 1.56 5.81
C THR A 76 13.21 0.42 4.97
N ASP A 77 12.84 -0.81 5.31
CA ASP A 77 13.25 -2.00 4.58
C ASP A 77 12.21 -2.43 3.55
N PHE A 78 10.93 -2.33 3.89
CA PHE A 78 9.82 -2.74 3.04
C PHE A 78 8.69 -1.73 3.08
N ILE A 79 7.96 -1.63 1.99
CA ILE A 79 6.78 -0.78 1.85
C ILE A 79 5.57 -1.65 1.53
N VAL A 80 4.46 -1.42 2.24
CA VAL A 80 3.17 -2.05 1.96
C VAL A 80 2.18 -0.99 1.50
N LEU A 81 1.57 -1.21 0.34
CA LEU A 81 0.49 -0.37 -0.13
C LEU A 81 -0.83 -1.00 0.35
N ALA A 82 -1.49 -0.33 1.27
CA ALA A 82 -2.73 -0.79 1.88
C ALA A 82 -3.88 0.15 1.50
N GLY A 83 -4.40 -0.01 0.29
CA GLY A 83 -5.41 0.88 -0.25
C GLY A 83 -4.85 2.22 -0.70
N PHE A 84 -3.64 2.24 -1.26
CA PHE A 84 -3.02 3.44 -1.79
C PHE A 84 -3.42 3.61 -3.25
N LEU A 85 -3.97 4.79 -3.60
CA LEU A 85 -4.62 5.01 -4.90
C LEU A 85 -3.69 5.56 -5.99
N TRP A 86 -2.54 6.12 -5.63
CA TRP A 86 -1.62 6.69 -6.60
C TRP A 86 -0.57 5.68 -7.03
N LEU A 87 -0.06 5.85 -8.24
CA LEU A 87 1.05 5.05 -8.73
C LEU A 87 2.35 5.46 -8.03
N MET A 88 3.13 4.48 -7.59
CA MET A 88 4.43 4.76 -6.98
C MET A 88 5.41 5.25 -8.05
N PRO A 89 6.12 6.36 -7.79
CA PRO A 89 7.03 6.92 -8.78
C PRO A 89 8.31 6.09 -8.94
N PRO A 90 8.99 6.19 -10.10
CA PRO A 90 10.22 5.44 -10.34
C PRO A 90 11.33 5.64 -9.32
N CYS A 91 11.44 6.85 -8.73
CA CYS A 91 12.46 7.10 -7.71
C CYS A 91 12.30 6.21 -6.49
N ILE A 92 11.06 5.84 -6.14
CA ILE A 92 10.79 4.95 -5.02
C ILE A 92 10.83 3.48 -5.47
N THR A 93 10.21 3.13 -6.60
CA THR A 93 10.19 1.75 -7.06
C THR A 93 11.59 1.22 -7.37
N SER A 94 12.47 2.06 -7.91
CA SER A 94 13.86 1.64 -8.18
C SER A 94 14.69 1.48 -6.91
N ALA A 95 14.43 2.30 -5.88
CA ALA A 95 15.12 2.21 -4.60
C ALA A 95 14.65 1.00 -3.77
N TYR A 96 13.44 0.55 -4.00
CA TYR A 96 12.81 -0.56 -3.25
C TYR A 96 12.40 -1.70 -4.16
N THR A 97 13.26 -2.07 -5.11
CA THR A 97 13.01 -3.18 -6.03
C THR A 97 12.71 -4.46 -5.27
N GLN A 98 11.56 -5.09 -5.55
CA GLN A 98 11.04 -6.28 -4.86
C GLN A 98 10.88 -6.09 -3.35
N ARG A 99 10.70 -4.85 -2.91
CA ARG A 99 10.47 -4.51 -1.51
C ARG A 99 9.20 -3.69 -1.29
N ILE A 100 8.37 -3.56 -2.32
CA ILE A 100 7.05 -2.93 -2.23
C ILE A 100 6.02 -3.97 -2.61
N ILE A 101 5.04 -4.18 -1.74
CA ILE A 101 3.93 -5.10 -2.00
C ILE A 101 2.60 -4.38 -1.89
N ASN A 102 1.61 -4.88 -2.60
CA ASN A 102 0.24 -4.34 -2.60
C ASN A 102 -0.76 -5.47 -2.50
N ILE A 103 -1.93 -5.18 -1.95
CA ILE A 103 -3.08 -6.09 -1.93
C ILE A 103 -4.09 -5.55 -2.93
N HIS A 104 -4.33 -6.29 -4.01
CA HIS A 104 -5.35 -5.95 -5.01
C HIS A 104 -6.60 -6.78 -4.77
N PRO A 105 -7.81 -6.17 -4.78
CA PRO A 105 -9.05 -6.88 -4.41
C PRO A 105 -9.65 -7.70 -5.55
N ALA A 106 -8.83 -8.35 -6.35
CA ALA A 106 -9.27 -9.26 -7.41
C ALA A 106 -8.17 -10.26 -7.75
N LEU A 107 -8.52 -11.26 -8.56
CA LEU A 107 -7.56 -12.25 -9.06
C LEU A 107 -6.87 -11.69 -10.29
N LEU A 108 -5.70 -11.10 -10.12
CA LEU A 108 -4.92 -10.55 -11.22
C LEU A 108 -4.48 -11.66 -12.20
N PRO A 109 -4.32 -11.37 -13.51
CA PRO A 109 -4.30 -10.03 -14.12
C PRO A 109 -5.67 -9.43 -14.42
N ALA A 110 -6.75 -10.14 -14.18
CA ALA A 110 -8.08 -9.60 -14.40
C ALA A 110 -8.38 -8.47 -13.41
N TYR A 111 -9.12 -7.46 -13.88
CA TYR A 111 -9.59 -6.33 -13.05
C TYR A 111 -8.46 -5.56 -12.38
N GLY A 112 -7.29 -5.48 -13.01
CA GLY A 112 -6.17 -4.65 -12.59
C GLY A 112 -6.06 -3.38 -13.42
N GLY A 113 -5.10 -2.53 -13.06
CA GLY A 113 -4.79 -1.31 -13.79
C GLY A 113 -5.41 -0.05 -13.20
N LYS A 114 -5.22 1.06 -13.91
CA LYS A 114 -5.68 2.38 -13.46
C LYS A 114 -7.19 2.40 -13.26
N GLY A 115 -7.63 2.89 -12.10
CA GLY A 115 -9.05 2.98 -11.75
C GLY A 115 -9.63 1.72 -11.13
N MET A 116 -8.90 0.60 -11.13
CA MET A 116 -9.35 -0.65 -10.51
C MET A 116 -8.93 -0.70 -9.04
N PHE A 117 -9.74 -0.08 -8.18
CA PHE A 117 -9.52 -0.07 -6.73
C PHE A 117 -10.87 -0.08 -6.01
N GLY A 118 -10.89 -0.62 -4.79
CA GLY A 118 -12.05 -0.61 -3.91
C GLY A 118 -13.32 -1.16 -4.56
N HIS A 119 -14.41 -0.38 -4.49
CA HIS A 119 -15.69 -0.77 -5.05
C HIS A 119 -15.70 -0.90 -6.56
N HIS A 120 -14.83 -0.15 -7.27
CA HIS A 120 -14.75 -0.24 -8.74
C HIS A 120 -14.40 -1.65 -9.20
N VAL A 121 -13.49 -2.32 -8.48
CA VAL A 121 -13.12 -3.70 -8.79
C VAL A 121 -14.31 -4.64 -8.57
N HIS A 122 -14.97 -4.52 -7.42
CA HIS A 122 -16.11 -5.38 -7.10
C HIS A 122 -17.27 -5.19 -8.07
N GLU A 123 -17.54 -3.95 -8.45
CA GLU A 123 -18.55 -3.64 -9.45
C GLU A 123 -18.22 -4.26 -10.81
N ALA A 124 -16.96 -4.18 -11.24
CA ALA A 124 -16.52 -4.78 -12.50
C ALA A 124 -16.64 -6.30 -12.49
N VAL A 125 -16.26 -6.94 -11.40
CA VAL A 125 -16.36 -8.40 -11.23
C VAL A 125 -17.81 -8.86 -11.31
N ILE A 126 -18.71 -8.19 -10.61
CA ILE A 126 -20.14 -8.49 -10.60
C ILE A 126 -20.75 -8.24 -11.98
N ALA A 127 -20.43 -7.09 -12.61
CA ALA A 127 -20.93 -6.74 -13.92
C ALA A 127 -20.53 -7.75 -15.00
N ALA A 128 -19.35 -8.35 -14.89
CA ALA A 128 -18.86 -9.36 -15.80
C ALA A 128 -19.48 -10.76 -15.56
N GLY A 129 -20.27 -10.93 -14.50
CA GLY A 129 -20.91 -12.22 -14.18
C GLY A 129 -19.94 -13.27 -13.69
N GLU A 130 -18.82 -12.85 -13.10
CA GLU A 130 -17.82 -13.78 -12.58
C GLU A 130 -18.38 -14.58 -11.39
N LYS A 131 -18.07 -15.87 -11.36
CA LYS A 131 -18.49 -16.76 -10.28
C LYS A 131 -17.52 -16.78 -9.11
N GLU A 132 -16.28 -16.32 -9.34
CA GLU A 132 -15.22 -16.30 -8.35
C GLU A 132 -14.58 -14.91 -8.31
N SER A 133 -14.15 -14.51 -7.12
CA SER A 133 -13.31 -13.35 -6.91
C SER A 133 -12.34 -13.67 -5.80
N GLY A 134 -11.41 -12.76 -5.53
CA GLY A 134 -10.43 -12.96 -4.49
C GLY A 134 -9.50 -11.77 -4.37
N ILE A 135 -8.35 -12.02 -3.79
CA ILE A 135 -7.31 -11.03 -3.62
C ILE A 135 -6.00 -11.51 -4.22
N THR A 136 -5.17 -10.57 -4.63
CA THR A 136 -3.80 -10.83 -5.07
C THR A 136 -2.85 -9.95 -4.28
N ILE A 137 -1.83 -10.55 -3.66
CA ILE A 137 -0.70 -9.83 -3.08
C ILE A 137 0.42 -9.92 -4.11
N HIS A 138 0.96 -8.78 -4.53
CA HIS A 138 1.95 -8.74 -5.59
C HIS A 138 3.03 -7.72 -5.32
N TYR A 139 4.18 -7.90 -5.95
CA TYR A 139 5.22 -6.88 -5.96
C TYR A 139 4.78 -5.69 -6.80
N VAL A 140 5.23 -4.50 -6.40
CA VAL A 140 4.88 -3.25 -7.06
C VAL A 140 6.07 -2.74 -7.86
N ASN A 141 5.79 -2.36 -9.11
CA ASN A 141 6.71 -1.65 -9.98
C ASN A 141 6.08 -0.31 -10.39
N ASP A 142 6.61 0.34 -11.44
CA ASP A 142 6.08 1.61 -11.91
C ASP A 142 4.85 1.48 -12.83
N HIS A 143 4.24 0.30 -12.91
CA HIS A 143 2.99 0.03 -13.62
C HIS A 143 1.93 -0.47 -12.65
N TYR A 144 0.67 -0.07 -12.84
CA TYR A 144 -0.44 -0.51 -11.98
C TYR A 144 -0.66 -2.02 -12.10
N ASP A 145 -0.61 -2.72 -10.95
CA ASP A 145 -1.02 -4.12 -10.81
C ASP A 145 -0.33 -5.12 -11.77
N GLU A 146 0.85 -4.77 -12.27
CA GLU A 146 1.61 -5.60 -13.22
C GLU A 146 2.81 -6.29 -12.60
N GLY A 147 3.09 -6.06 -11.32
CA GLY A 147 4.18 -6.73 -10.62
C GLY A 147 3.90 -8.23 -10.40
N ALA A 148 4.97 -9.00 -10.16
CA ALA A 148 4.85 -10.44 -9.97
C ALA A 148 3.97 -10.79 -8.79
N PRO A 149 2.97 -11.68 -8.95
CA PRO A 149 2.14 -12.13 -7.82
C PRO A 149 2.95 -12.92 -6.81
N ILE A 150 2.66 -12.70 -5.53
CA ILE A 150 3.25 -13.44 -4.41
C ILE A 150 2.26 -14.47 -3.90
N PHE A 151 0.98 -14.08 -3.82
CA PHE A 151 -0.07 -14.90 -3.21
C PHE A 151 -1.43 -14.49 -3.77
N GLN A 152 -2.30 -15.48 -3.97
CA GLN A 152 -3.70 -15.23 -4.33
C GLN A 152 -4.60 -16.10 -3.46
N ALA A 153 -5.75 -15.55 -3.05
CA ALA A 153 -6.78 -16.26 -2.31
C ALA A 153 -8.15 -15.94 -2.91
N LYS A 154 -8.99 -16.97 -3.03
CA LYS A 154 -10.36 -16.83 -3.53
C LYS A 154 -11.34 -16.62 -2.39
#